data_d39c35bea3bea48b4e79369643297db0
#
_entry.id   d39c35bea3bea48b4e79369643297db0
#
_cell.length_a   1.000
_cell.length_b   1.000
_cell.length_c   1.000
_cell.angle_alpha   90.00
_cell.angle_beta   90.00
_cell.angle_gamma   90.00
#
_symmetry.space_group_name_H-M   'P 1'
#
loop_
_entity.id
_entity.type
_entity.pdbx_description
1 polymer ?
#
loop_
_entity_poly.entity_id
_entity_poly.type
_entity_poly.pdbx_seq_one_letter_code
_entity_poly.pdbx_strand_id
1 'polypeptide(L)'
;MKAVGVWFLSQTTGRYLYLLRNDIKHPGSWGLPGGKIETGETLLGGMERECVEELGSFPNYTRLMPLEKFTSADGVFEYHTWVCVVDQEFVPVLNDEHLGYAWLDQGTWPRPMHPGLWSTVNLESIQTKLASIENAFQKS
;
A
#
# COMPACT_ATOMS: atom_id res chain seq x y z
N MET A 1 11.46 0.27 -15.39
CA MET A 1 10.91 -0.68 -14.40
C MET A 1 9.76 -0.03 -13.66
N LYS A 2 8.68 -0.76 -13.47
CA LYS A 2 7.49 -0.27 -12.76
C LYS A 2 7.23 -1.13 -11.54
N ALA A 3 6.77 -0.51 -10.47
CA ALA A 3 6.31 -1.19 -9.26
C ALA A 3 5.04 -0.51 -8.75
N VAL A 4 4.31 -1.21 -7.91
CA VAL A 4 3.04 -0.74 -7.37
C VAL A 4 2.96 -1.04 -5.88
N GLY A 5 2.34 -0.14 -5.13
CA GLY A 5 1.99 -0.34 -3.73
C GLY A 5 0.53 0.01 -3.51
N VAL A 6 -0.11 -0.71 -2.60
CA VAL A 6 -1.53 -0.52 -2.31
C VAL A 6 -1.73 -0.16 -0.85
N TRP A 7 -2.37 0.96 -0.62
CA TRP A 7 -2.79 1.40 0.71
C TRP A 7 -4.24 0.95 0.91
N PHE A 8 -4.43 -0.12 1.66
CA PHE A 8 -5.78 -0.59 2.00
C PHE A 8 -6.33 0.24 3.14
N LEU A 9 -7.47 0.86 2.92
CA LEU A 9 -8.18 1.67 3.91
C LEU A 9 -9.48 0.98 4.32
N SER A 10 -9.66 0.74 5.61
CA SER A 10 -10.90 0.18 6.16
C SER A 10 -11.91 1.29 6.40
N GLN A 11 -13.11 1.18 5.81
CA GLN A 11 -14.18 2.16 6.03
C GLN A 11 -14.69 2.16 7.47
N THR A 12 -14.75 0.99 8.10
CA THR A 12 -15.30 0.87 9.46
C THR A 12 -14.39 1.46 10.53
N THR A 13 -13.07 1.40 10.34
CA THR A 13 -12.11 1.84 11.36
C THR A 13 -11.34 3.10 10.97
N GLY A 14 -11.26 3.40 9.67
CA GLY A 14 -10.42 4.49 9.17
C GLY A 14 -8.93 4.19 9.23
N ARG A 15 -8.55 2.94 9.43
CA ARG A 15 -7.15 2.53 9.54
C ARG A 15 -6.63 1.92 8.25
N TYR A 16 -5.29 2.01 8.06
CA TYR A 16 -4.58 1.53 6.88
C TYR A 16 -3.73 0.32 7.21
N LEU A 17 -3.61 -0.59 6.23
CA LEU A 17 -2.81 -1.80 6.36
C LEU A 17 -1.33 -1.56 6.02
N TYR A 18 -0.44 -2.02 6.90
CA TYR A 18 1.00 -2.05 6.69
C TYR A 18 1.51 -3.46 6.90
N LEU A 19 2.55 -3.84 6.15
CA LEU A 19 3.20 -5.15 6.27
C LEU A 19 4.63 -4.99 6.77
N LEU A 20 5.03 -5.86 7.70
CA LEU A 20 6.40 -5.90 8.23
C LEU A 20 7.27 -6.76 7.31
N ARG A 21 8.26 -6.14 6.70
CA ARG A 21 9.11 -6.78 5.67
C ARG A 21 10.13 -7.74 6.27
N ASN A 22 10.41 -8.79 5.51
CA ASN A 22 11.42 -9.81 5.83
C ASN A 22 12.34 -10.04 4.63
N ASP A 23 12.52 -9.06 3.77
CA ASP A 23 13.39 -9.17 2.60
C ASP A 23 14.82 -8.71 2.93
N ILE A 24 15.75 -9.01 2.03
CA ILE A 24 17.19 -8.73 2.23
C ILE A 24 17.49 -7.23 2.26
N LYS A 25 16.78 -6.45 1.45
CA LYS A 25 17.09 -5.02 1.28
C LYS A 25 16.67 -4.17 2.47
N HIS A 26 15.48 -4.42 3.02
CA HIS A 26 14.91 -3.60 4.08
C HIS A 26 14.22 -4.46 5.14
N PRO A 27 14.95 -5.43 5.76
CA PRO A 27 14.35 -6.31 6.75
C PRO A 27 13.92 -5.53 7.98
N GLY A 28 12.78 -5.88 8.55
CA GLY A 28 12.27 -5.25 9.76
C GLY A 28 11.66 -3.87 9.53
N SER A 29 11.53 -3.42 8.29
CA SER A 29 10.82 -2.16 7.98
C SER A 29 9.39 -2.43 7.54
N TRP A 30 8.52 -1.43 7.74
CA TRP A 30 7.11 -1.50 7.37
C TRP A 30 6.89 -0.93 5.98
N GLY A 31 6.11 -1.61 5.17
CA GLY A 31 5.78 -1.18 3.81
C GLY A 31 4.35 -1.49 3.44
N LEU A 32 4.01 -1.20 2.19
CA LEU A 32 2.70 -1.49 1.62
C LEU A 32 2.74 -2.83 0.88
N PRO A 33 1.60 -3.54 0.78
CA PRO A 33 1.48 -4.65 -0.16
C PRO A 33 1.76 -4.17 -1.58
N GLY A 34 2.41 -5.00 -2.38
CA GLY A 34 2.74 -4.67 -3.76
C GLY A 34 4.09 -5.22 -4.18
N GLY A 35 4.56 -4.79 -5.32
CA GLY A 35 5.85 -5.22 -5.85
C GLY A 35 6.04 -4.82 -7.30
N LYS A 36 7.00 -5.47 -7.95
CA LYS A 36 7.37 -5.16 -9.33
C LYS A 36 6.33 -5.67 -10.32
N ILE A 37 6.04 -4.82 -11.32
CA ILE A 37 5.22 -5.22 -12.45
C ILE A 37 6.11 -5.98 -13.44
N GLU A 38 5.67 -7.18 -13.84
CA GLU A 38 6.41 -8.00 -14.79
C GLU A 38 6.12 -7.59 -16.22
N THR A 39 7.06 -7.94 -17.13
CA THR A 39 6.89 -7.68 -18.56
C THR A 39 5.62 -8.33 -19.06
N GLY A 40 4.78 -7.56 -19.75
CA GLY A 40 3.51 -8.04 -20.29
C GLY A 40 2.32 -7.89 -19.35
N GLU A 41 2.55 -7.53 -18.08
CA GLU A 41 1.44 -7.26 -17.16
C GLU A 41 0.96 -5.81 -17.27
N THR A 42 -0.34 -5.62 -17.03
CA THR A 42 -0.88 -4.29 -16.75
C THR A 42 -0.58 -3.92 -15.28
N LEU A 43 -0.67 -2.63 -14.95
CA LEU A 43 -0.50 -2.20 -13.55
C LEU A 43 -1.50 -2.90 -12.63
N LEU A 44 -2.77 -2.97 -13.01
CA LEU A 44 -3.79 -3.62 -12.19
C LEU A 44 -3.59 -5.13 -12.10
N GLY A 45 -3.17 -5.78 -13.19
CA GLY A 45 -2.87 -7.21 -13.19
C GLY A 45 -1.71 -7.56 -12.26
N GLY A 46 -0.62 -6.80 -12.33
CA GLY A 46 0.52 -6.97 -11.44
C GLY A 46 0.19 -6.67 -9.98
N MET A 47 -0.61 -5.64 -9.73
CA MET A 47 -1.11 -5.30 -8.41
C MET A 47 -1.89 -6.47 -7.80
N GLU A 48 -2.84 -7.03 -8.55
CA GLU A 48 -3.64 -8.16 -8.11
C GLU A 48 -2.76 -9.37 -7.79
N ARG A 49 -1.84 -9.70 -8.70
CA ARG A 49 -0.91 -10.83 -8.51
C ARG A 49 -0.08 -10.67 -7.24
N GLU A 50 0.57 -9.51 -7.06
CA GLU A 50 1.40 -9.24 -5.88
C GLU A 50 0.58 -9.30 -4.59
N CYS A 51 -0.61 -8.72 -4.57
CA CYS A 51 -1.46 -8.75 -3.39
C CYS A 51 -1.95 -10.17 -3.06
N VAL A 52 -2.29 -10.97 -4.08
CA VAL A 52 -2.65 -12.38 -3.87
C VAL A 52 -1.48 -13.14 -3.25
N GLU A 53 -0.27 -12.93 -3.75
CA GLU A 53 0.93 -13.58 -3.20
C GLU A 53 1.19 -13.17 -1.75
N GLU A 54 1.02 -11.90 -1.42
CA GLU A 54 1.39 -11.35 -0.11
C GLU A 54 0.27 -11.41 0.93
N LEU A 55 -0.98 -11.41 0.51
CA LEU A 55 -2.14 -11.36 1.41
C LEU A 55 -2.99 -12.64 1.39
N GLY A 56 -2.71 -13.56 0.46
CA GLY A 56 -3.48 -14.78 0.25
C GLY A 56 -4.65 -14.62 -0.71
N SER A 57 -5.17 -13.41 -0.86
CA SER A 57 -6.24 -13.09 -1.81
C SER A 57 -6.26 -11.58 -2.04
N PHE A 58 -6.94 -11.15 -3.11
CA PHE A 58 -7.25 -9.73 -3.27
C PHE A 58 -8.62 -9.50 -2.63
N PRO A 59 -8.71 -8.64 -1.59
CA PRO A 59 -9.98 -8.46 -0.88
C PRO A 59 -11.03 -7.79 -1.76
N ASN A 60 -12.30 -8.02 -1.45
CA ASN A 60 -13.39 -7.26 -2.04
C ASN A 60 -13.25 -5.80 -1.63
N TYR A 61 -13.50 -4.88 -2.55
CA TYR A 61 -13.29 -3.47 -2.29
C TYR A 61 -14.45 -2.63 -2.80
N THR A 62 -14.62 -1.46 -2.17
CA THR A 62 -15.61 -0.45 -2.56
C THR A 62 -15.07 0.46 -3.65
N ARG A 63 -13.80 0.86 -3.53
CA ARG A 63 -13.10 1.75 -4.47
C ARG A 63 -11.64 1.38 -4.58
N LEU A 64 -11.11 1.61 -5.77
CA LEU A 64 -9.69 1.46 -6.05
C LEU A 64 -9.25 2.70 -6.84
N MET A 65 -8.35 3.50 -6.26
CA MET A 65 -8.01 4.82 -6.79
C MET A 65 -6.50 5.01 -6.87
N PRO A 66 -5.99 5.59 -7.98
CA PRO A 66 -4.59 6.00 -8.00
C PRO A 66 -4.39 7.19 -7.05
N LEU A 67 -3.31 7.17 -6.28
CA LEU A 67 -2.96 8.23 -5.34
C LEU A 67 -1.77 9.05 -5.83
N GLU A 68 -0.70 8.37 -6.24
CA GLU A 68 0.55 9.03 -6.62
C GLU A 68 1.33 8.19 -7.61
N LYS A 69 2.08 8.85 -8.47
CA LYS A 69 3.07 8.25 -9.34
C LYS A 69 4.41 8.93 -9.06
N PHE A 70 5.39 8.15 -8.60
CA PHE A 70 6.77 8.60 -8.44
C PHE A 70 7.58 8.13 -9.64
N THR A 71 8.37 9.03 -10.23
CA THR A 71 9.31 8.68 -11.29
C THR A 71 10.71 9.09 -10.84
N SER A 72 11.68 8.17 -10.96
CA SER A 72 13.07 8.47 -10.60
C SER A 72 13.64 9.56 -11.51
N ALA A 73 14.70 10.24 -11.05
CA ALA A 73 15.31 11.35 -11.79
C ALA A 73 15.78 10.94 -13.19
N ASP A 74 16.23 9.69 -13.36
CA ASP A 74 16.67 9.15 -14.65
C ASP A 74 15.51 8.63 -15.51
N GLY A 75 14.28 8.63 -15.00
CA GLY A 75 13.09 8.16 -15.71
C GLY A 75 12.97 6.65 -15.85
N VAL A 76 13.89 5.89 -15.27
CA VAL A 76 13.93 4.42 -15.43
C VAL A 76 12.95 3.71 -14.53
N PHE A 77 12.74 4.23 -13.32
CA PHE A 77 11.89 3.60 -12.31
C PHE A 77 10.62 4.43 -12.07
N GLU A 78 9.45 3.76 -12.10
CA GLU A 78 8.17 4.34 -11.73
C GLU A 78 7.57 3.53 -10.59
N TYR A 79 7.06 4.22 -9.57
CA TYR A 79 6.33 3.60 -8.49
C TYR A 79 4.92 4.20 -8.40
N HIS A 80 3.91 3.34 -8.51
CA HIS A 80 2.51 3.74 -8.50
C HIS A 80 1.87 3.35 -7.17
N THR A 81 1.39 4.32 -6.42
CA THR A 81 0.68 4.08 -5.16
C THR A 81 -0.81 4.24 -5.39
N TRP A 82 -1.58 3.24 -4.95
CA TRP A 82 -3.03 3.21 -5.06
C TRP A 82 -3.65 3.11 -3.67
N VAL A 83 -4.86 3.65 -3.51
CA VAL A 83 -5.67 3.42 -2.32
C VAL A 83 -6.80 2.47 -2.68
N CYS A 84 -6.94 1.41 -1.89
CA CYS A 84 -7.99 0.42 -2.02
C CYS A 84 -8.89 0.48 -0.79
N VAL A 85 -10.11 0.99 -0.96
CA VAL A 85 -11.07 1.13 0.13
C VAL A 85 -11.84 -0.17 0.29
N VAL A 86 -11.71 -0.79 1.46
CA VAL A 86 -12.41 -2.02 1.82
C VAL A 86 -13.42 -1.74 2.92
N ASP A 87 -14.46 -2.58 3.04
CA ASP A 87 -15.50 -2.39 4.03
C ASP A 87 -14.98 -2.42 5.46
N GLN A 88 -14.18 -3.42 5.78
CA GLN A 88 -13.63 -3.63 7.12
C GLN A 88 -12.21 -4.20 7.05
N GLU A 89 -11.51 -4.14 8.18
CA GLU A 89 -10.17 -4.75 8.29
C GLU A 89 -10.26 -6.25 8.03
N PHE A 90 -9.24 -6.78 7.39
CA PHE A 90 -9.13 -8.22 7.14
C PHE A 90 -7.80 -8.73 7.71
N VAL A 91 -7.73 -10.04 7.92
CA VAL A 91 -6.51 -10.72 8.38
C VAL A 91 -5.80 -11.29 7.14
N PRO A 92 -4.65 -10.75 6.75
CA PRO A 92 -3.92 -11.28 5.60
C PRO A 92 -3.29 -12.64 5.92
N VAL A 93 -3.18 -13.47 4.89
CA VAL A 93 -2.43 -14.73 4.97
C VAL A 93 -1.06 -14.44 4.37
N LEU A 94 -0.07 -14.19 5.22
CA LEU A 94 1.25 -13.72 4.82
C LEU A 94 2.10 -14.84 4.24
N ASN A 95 2.99 -14.47 3.30
CA ASN A 95 4.02 -15.37 2.76
C ASN A 95 5.36 -15.09 3.46
N ASP A 96 6.46 -15.71 2.98
CA ASP A 96 7.78 -15.59 3.60
C ASP A 96 8.40 -14.19 3.49
N GLU A 97 7.86 -13.32 2.63
CA GLU A 97 8.37 -11.96 2.45
C GLU A 97 7.95 -11.01 3.56
N HIS A 98 7.00 -11.41 4.39
CA HIS A 98 6.47 -10.57 5.47
C HIS A 98 6.32 -11.35 6.77
N LEU A 99 6.68 -10.71 7.89
CA LEU A 99 6.65 -11.29 9.24
C LEU A 99 5.38 -10.93 10.01
N GLY A 100 4.69 -9.86 9.61
CA GLY A 100 3.52 -9.40 10.34
C GLY A 100 2.80 -8.29 9.62
N TYR A 101 1.70 -7.85 10.22
CA TYR A 101 0.89 -6.76 9.66
C TYR A 101 0.32 -5.90 10.79
N ALA A 102 -0.08 -4.68 10.43
CA ALA A 102 -0.76 -3.78 11.35
C ALA A 102 -1.74 -2.89 10.58
N TRP A 103 -2.86 -2.58 11.23
CA TRP A 103 -3.82 -1.57 10.77
C TRP A 103 -3.65 -0.35 11.67
N LEU A 104 -3.28 0.79 11.10
CA LEU A 104 -2.97 2.01 11.85
C LEU A 104 -3.62 3.24 11.22
N ASP A 105 -3.98 4.22 12.06
CA ASP A 105 -4.55 5.48 11.60
C ASP A 105 -3.52 6.32 10.85
N GLN A 106 -4.00 7.24 10.02
CA GLN A 106 -3.14 8.25 9.42
C GLN A 106 -2.49 9.08 10.53
N GLY A 107 -1.19 9.27 10.42
CA GLY A 107 -0.41 9.99 11.42
C GLY A 107 0.18 9.10 12.50
N THR A 108 -0.30 7.86 12.63
CA THR A 108 0.30 6.86 13.51
C THR A 108 1.10 5.89 12.66
N TRP A 109 2.22 6.36 12.15
CA TRP A 109 3.03 5.59 11.21
C TRP A 109 3.79 4.46 11.92
N PRO A 110 3.80 3.24 11.34
CA PRO A 110 4.64 2.18 11.89
C PRO A 110 6.12 2.51 11.68
N ARG A 111 6.97 2.11 12.60
CA ARG A 111 8.41 2.41 12.54
C ARG A 111 9.25 1.17 12.77
N PRO A 112 10.40 1.03 12.09
CA PRO A 112 10.85 1.87 10.97
C PRO A 112 10.05 1.61 9.70
N MET A 113 9.89 2.63 8.86
CA MET A 113 9.25 2.51 7.56
C MET A 113 10.27 2.29 6.45
N HIS A 114 9.87 1.57 5.42
CA HIS A 114 10.62 1.53 4.17
C HIS A 114 10.88 2.97 3.70
N PRO A 115 12.13 3.30 3.27
CA PRO A 115 12.49 4.68 2.93
C PRO A 115 11.56 5.34 1.90
N GLY A 116 11.12 4.60 0.89
CA GLY A 116 10.19 5.13 -0.12
C GLY A 116 8.83 5.49 0.47
N LEU A 117 8.32 4.66 1.36
CA LEU A 117 7.06 4.93 2.03
C LEU A 117 7.20 6.11 2.99
N TRP A 118 8.30 6.18 3.74
CA TRP A 118 8.58 7.31 4.63
C TRP A 118 8.57 8.63 3.87
N SER A 119 9.21 8.69 2.70
CA SER A 119 9.21 9.89 1.86
C SER A 119 7.80 10.26 1.42
N THR A 120 6.99 9.28 1.04
CA THR A 120 5.62 9.51 0.56
C THR A 120 4.72 10.04 1.67
N VAL A 121 4.73 9.43 2.86
CA VAL A 121 3.81 9.84 3.95
C VAL A 121 4.14 11.24 4.49
N ASN A 122 5.35 11.72 4.29
CA ASN A 122 5.75 13.06 4.73
C ASN A 122 5.39 14.17 3.74
N LEU A 123 4.86 13.82 2.56
CA LEU A 123 4.39 14.82 1.62
C LEU A 123 3.02 15.36 2.06
N GLU A 124 2.94 16.68 2.21
CA GLU A 124 1.67 17.33 2.58
C GLU A 124 0.56 17.02 1.59
N SER A 125 0.88 16.97 0.29
CA SER A 125 -0.08 16.63 -0.75
C SER A 125 -0.68 15.24 -0.57
N ILE A 126 0.12 14.28 -0.12
CA ILE A 126 -0.35 12.91 0.15
C ILE A 126 -1.25 12.90 1.38
N GLN A 127 -0.85 13.57 2.46
CA GLN A 127 -1.66 13.67 3.68
C GLN A 127 -3.02 14.31 3.39
N THR A 128 -3.04 15.34 2.57
CA THR A 128 -4.27 16.02 2.16
C THR A 128 -5.17 15.10 1.34
N LYS A 129 -4.60 14.35 0.40
CA LYS A 129 -5.36 13.40 -0.41
C LYS A 129 -5.95 12.28 0.44
N LEU A 130 -5.16 11.73 1.37
CA LEU A 130 -5.64 10.68 2.27
C LEU A 130 -6.77 11.18 3.15
N ALA A 131 -6.65 12.38 3.70
CA ALA A 131 -7.71 12.99 4.52
C ALA A 131 -9.00 13.18 3.73
N SER A 132 -8.90 13.60 2.46
CA SER A 132 -10.05 13.75 1.58
C SER A 132 -10.73 12.41 1.29
N ILE A 133 -9.95 11.37 1.06
CA ILE A 133 -10.46 10.02 0.82
C ILE A 133 -11.16 9.49 2.08
N GLU A 134 -10.54 9.66 3.25
CA GLU A 134 -11.13 9.23 4.53
C GLU A 134 -12.49 9.91 4.75
N ASN A 135 -12.59 11.22 4.50
CA ASN A 135 -13.84 11.94 4.64
C ASN A 135 -14.91 11.44 3.66
N ALA A 136 -14.52 11.14 2.42
CA ALA A 136 -15.45 10.67 1.39
C ALA A 136 -16.01 9.28 1.68
N PHE A 137 -15.23 8.41 2.33
CA PHE A 137 -15.59 7.01 2.55
C PHE A 137 -15.77 6.64 4.01
N GLN A 138 -15.76 7.62 4.92
CA GLN A 138 -16.00 7.36 6.34
C GLN A 138 -17.43 6.87 6.56
N LYS A 139 -17.57 5.74 7.28
CA LYS A 139 -18.87 5.25 7.74
C LYS A 139 -19.23 5.93 9.06
N SER A 140 -20.41 6.48 9.11
CA SER A 140 -20.96 7.09 10.31
C SER A 140 -21.62 6.05 11.23
#